data_08babc51e37d09515048dc1427db7010
#
_entry.id   08babc51e37d09515048dc1427db7010
#
_cell.length_a   1.000
_cell.length_b   1.000
_cell.length_c   1.000
_cell.angle_alpha   90.00
_cell.angle_beta   90.00
_cell.angle_gamma   90.00
#
_symmetry.space_group_name_H-M   'P 1'
#
loop_
_entity.id
_entity.type
_entity.pdbx_description
1 polymer ?
#
loop_
_entity_poly.entity_id
_entity_poly.type
_entity_poly.pdbx_seq_one_letter_code
_entity_poly.pdbx_strand_id
1 'polypeptide(L)'
;MLFRSYETQIQSFTHKKIYNVIVSKKFLGPEDHLLIVDDFLANGCALMGLLDLAERAGATVEGIGIAVEKGFQHGGDLVRARGIQLESLAIIESMDADTGEIVFRPQPPQS
;
A
#
# COMPACT_ATOMS: atom_id res chain seq x y z
N MET A 1 1.93 -31.35 -5.24
CA MET A 1 1.93 -30.22 -6.20
C MET A 1 2.87 -29.13 -5.69
N LEU A 2 3.72 -28.66 -6.57
CA LEU A 2 4.63 -27.58 -6.25
C LEU A 2 4.01 -26.25 -6.60
N PHE A 3 3.79 -25.43 -5.58
CA PHE A 3 3.33 -24.07 -5.78
C PHE A 3 4.53 -23.18 -6.08
N ARG A 4 4.56 -22.62 -7.29
CA ARG A 4 5.66 -21.76 -7.73
C ARG A 4 5.34 -20.28 -7.57
N SER A 5 4.22 -19.98 -6.94
CA SER A 5 3.75 -18.61 -6.80
C SER A 5 3.16 -18.36 -5.43
N TYR A 6 3.29 -17.12 -4.97
CA TYR A 6 2.51 -16.61 -3.87
C TYR A 6 1.27 -15.94 -4.45
N GLU A 7 0.15 -16.07 -3.77
CA GLU A 7 -1.12 -15.54 -4.24
C GLU A 7 -1.86 -14.86 -3.10
N THR A 8 -2.49 -13.74 -3.39
CA THR A 8 -3.42 -13.07 -2.49
C THR A 8 -4.58 -12.49 -3.27
N GLN A 9 -5.65 -12.15 -2.56
CA GLN A 9 -6.82 -11.51 -3.16
C GLN A 9 -6.89 -10.07 -2.71
N ILE A 10 -7.17 -9.19 -3.66
CA ILE A 10 -7.34 -7.76 -3.41
C ILE A 10 -8.72 -7.37 -3.87
N GLN A 11 -9.50 -6.77 -2.96
CA GLN A 11 -10.81 -6.24 -3.29
C GLN A 11 -10.67 -4.81 -3.79
N SER A 12 -11.22 -4.56 -4.98
CA SER A 12 -11.31 -3.20 -5.51
C SER A 12 -12.71 -2.65 -5.27
N PHE A 13 -12.82 -1.61 -4.45
CA PHE A 13 -14.09 -0.96 -4.19
C PHE A 13 -14.58 -0.16 -5.40
N THR A 14 -13.66 0.38 -6.18
CA THR A 14 -13.99 1.15 -7.38
C THR A 14 -14.68 0.28 -8.43
N HIS A 15 -14.19 -0.92 -8.64
CA HIS A 15 -14.72 -1.85 -9.64
C HIS A 15 -15.60 -2.93 -9.05
N LYS A 16 -15.76 -2.97 -7.73
CA LYS A 16 -16.53 -3.99 -7.00
C LYS A 16 -16.13 -5.42 -7.39
N LYS A 17 -14.84 -5.63 -7.57
CA LYS A 17 -14.27 -6.92 -7.97
C LYS A 17 -13.20 -7.37 -6.99
N ILE A 18 -13.01 -8.68 -6.95
CA ILE A 18 -11.88 -9.29 -6.25
C ILE A 18 -10.87 -9.71 -7.30
N TYR A 19 -9.64 -9.23 -7.16
CA TYR A 19 -8.55 -9.59 -8.04
C TYR A 19 -7.63 -10.58 -7.34
N ASN A 20 -7.19 -11.59 -8.07
CA ASN A 20 -6.13 -12.47 -7.63
C ASN A 20 -4.79 -11.87 -8.08
N VAL A 21 -3.90 -11.67 -7.13
CA VAL A 21 -2.56 -11.15 -7.39
C VAL A 21 -1.56 -12.25 -7.13
N ILE A 22 -0.68 -12.49 -8.09
CA ILE A 22 0.24 -13.60 -8.07
C ILE A 22 1.66 -13.08 -8.26
N VAL A 23 2.59 -13.58 -7.44
CA VAL A 23 4.02 -13.32 -7.60
C VAL A 23 4.75 -14.65 -7.67
N SER A 24 5.61 -14.81 -8.67
CA SER A 24 6.43 -16.00 -8.82
C SER A 24 7.45 -16.12 -7.69
N LYS A 25 7.56 -17.30 -7.09
CA LYS A 25 8.58 -17.58 -6.07
C LYS A 25 10.00 -17.45 -6.60
N LYS A 26 10.17 -17.44 -7.90
CA LYS A 26 11.45 -17.20 -8.55
C LYS A 26 11.99 -15.80 -8.25
N PHE A 27 11.09 -14.83 -8.07
CA PHE A 27 11.44 -13.41 -7.93
C PHE A 27 11.23 -12.86 -6.52
N LEU A 28 10.66 -13.63 -5.61
CA LEU A 28 10.38 -13.16 -4.26
C LEU A 28 10.59 -14.30 -3.26
N GLY A 29 11.38 -14.04 -2.24
CA GLY A 29 11.68 -15.03 -1.21
C GLY A 29 12.14 -14.42 0.09
N PRO A 30 12.49 -15.28 1.08
CA PRO A 30 12.80 -14.82 2.44
C PRO A 30 14.06 -13.96 2.56
N GLU A 31 14.92 -13.96 1.55
CA GLU A 31 16.13 -13.16 1.56
C GLU A 31 15.92 -11.75 1.05
N ASP A 32 14.73 -11.44 0.52
CA ASP A 32 14.46 -10.16 -0.08
C ASP A 32 14.09 -9.12 0.96
N HIS A 33 14.63 -7.92 0.77
CA HIS A 33 14.29 -6.73 1.51
C HIS A 33 13.59 -5.78 0.54
N LEU A 34 12.35 -5.43 0.82
CA LEU A 34 11.48 -4.77 -0.14
C LEU A 34 11.27 -3.30 0.20
N LEU A 35 11.32 -2.48 -0.82
CA LEU A 35 10.77 -1.13 -0.80
C LEU A 35 9.56 -1.14 -1.70
N ILE A 36 8.39 -0.89 -1.15
CA ILE A 36 7.14 -0.83 -1.92
C ILE A 36 6.89 0.62 -2.30
N VAL A 37 6.62 0.86 -3.57
CA VAL A 37 6.34 2.19 -4.08
C VAL A 37 5.05 2.15 -4.88
N ASP A 38 4.15 3.10 -4.60
CA ASP A 38 2.89 3.19 -5.32
C ASP A 38 2.50 4.66 -5.49
N ASP A 39 1.57 4.93 -6.39
CA ASP A 39 1.14 6.29 -6.69
C ASP A 39 0.09 6.80 -5.70
N PHE A 40 -1.00 6.07 -5.50
CA PHE A 40 -2.08 6.47 -4.61
C PHE A 40 -2.29 5.47 -3.47
N LEU A 41 -2.50 6.00 -2.29
CA LEU A 41 -2.93 5.20 -1.15
C LEU A 41 -4.26 5.74 -0.63
N ALA A 42 -5.32 4.96 -0.79
CA ALA A 42 -6.67 5.32 -0.37
C ALA A 42 -7.09 4.47 0.84
N ASN A 43 -7.90 3.45 0.60
CA ASN A 43 -8.36 2.55 1.67
C ASN A 43 -7.32 1.49 2.07
N GLY A 44 -6.29 1.32 1.26
CA GLY A 44 -5.17 0.42 1.57
C GLY A 44 -5.36 -1.01 1.11
N CYS A 45 -6.42 -1.35 0.38
CA CYS A 45 -6.67 -2.74 -0.03
C CYS A 45 -5.54 -3.32 -0.89
N ALA A 46 -5.09 -2.57 -1.90
CA ALA A 46 -4.00 -3.03 -2.77
C ALA A 46 -2.71 -3.19 -1.99
N LEU A 47 -2.38 -2.21 -1.15
CA LEU A 47 -1.16 -2.23 -0.35
C LEU A 47 -1.16 -3.36 0.65
N MET A 48 -2.30 -3.60 1.32
CA MET A 48 -2.42 -4.72 2.26
C MET A 48 -2.24 -6.05 1.54
N GLY A 49 -2.69 -6.17 0.29
CA GLY A 49 -2.44 -7.35 -0.53
C GLY A 49 -0.96 -7.55 -0.83
N LEU A 50 -0.24 -6.47 -1.16
CA LEU A 50 1.21 -6.54 -1.38
C LEU A 50 1.95 -6.95 -0.11
N LEU A 51 1.52 -6.42 1.04
CA LEU A 51 2.10 -6.80 2.34
C LEU A 51 1.84 -8.27 2.66
N ASP A 52 0.65 -8.77 2.33
CA ASP A 52 0.33 -10.18 2.50
C ASP A 52 1.25 -11.08 1.65
N LEU A 53 1.50 -10.69 0.40
CA LEU A 53 2.42 -11.42 -0.46
C LEU A 53 3.84 -11.43 0.11
N ALA A 54 4.32 -10.30 0.61
CA ALA A 54 5.64 -10.20 1.23
C ALA A 54 5.73 -11.12 2.46
N GLU A 55 4.69 -11.12 3.30
CA GLU A 55 4.64 -11.97 4.48
C GLU A 55 4.64 -13.45 4.12
N ARG A 56 3.85 -13.85 3.12
CA ARG A 56 3.82 -15.24 2.64
C ARG A 56 5.17 -15.68 2.09
N ALA A 57 5.91 -14.78 1.48
CA ALA A 57 7.24 -15.05 0.97
C ALA A 57 8.31 -15.05 2.07
N GLY A 58 7.99 -14.57 3.25
CA GLY A 58 8.96 -14.40 4.33
C GLY A 58 9.90 -13.22 4.09
N ALA A 59 9.60 -12.37 3.12
CA ALA A 59 10.41 -11.20 2.79
C ALA A 59 10.22 -10.09 3.83
N THR A 60 11.21 -9.22 3.93
CA THR A 60 11.18 -8.08 4.84
C THR A 60 10.77 -6.82 4.08
N VAL A 61 9.75 -6.13 4.57
CA VAL A 61 9.36 -4.83 4.02
C VAL A 61 10.08 -3.75 4.81
N GLU A 62 11.05 -3.10 4.17
CA GLU A 62 11.87 -2.06 4.80
C GLU A 62 11.15 -0.73 4.87
N GLY A 63 10.26 -0.47 3.94
CA GLY A 63 9.50 0.76 3.92
C GLY A 63 8.56 0.83 2.73
N ILE A 64 7.71 1.86 2.76
CA ILE A 64 6.73 2.11 1.70
C ILE A 64 6.78 3.58 1.34
N GLY A 65 6.86 3.87 0.04
CA GLY A 65 6.81 5.23 -0.49
C GLY A 65 5.55 5.42 -1.33
N ILE A 66 4.79 6.46 -1.03
CA ILE A 66 3.53 6.78 -1.70
C ILE A 66 3.62 8.20 -2.25
N ALA A 67 3.20 8.40 -3.51
CA ALA A 67 3.16 9.74 -4.07
C ALA A 67 2.06 10.56 -3.41
N VAL A 68 0.82 10.06 -3.41
CA VAL A 68 -0.32 10.78 -2.84
C VAL A 68 -1.12 9.85 -1.93
N GLU A 69 -1.22 10.21 -0.67
CA GLU A 69 -2.01 9.50 0.32
C GLU A 69 -3.34 10.24 0.54
N LYS A 70 -4.46 9.54 0.39
CA LYS A 70 -5.78 10.08 0.76
C LYS A 70 -5.99 9.83 2.24
N GLY A 71 -5.54 10.77 3.08
CA GLY A 71 -5.52 10.61 4.53
C GLY A 71 -6.89 10.38 5.15
N PHE A 72 -7.94 10.89 4.51
CA PHE A 72 -9.30 10.71 4.99
C PHE A 72 -9.86 9.30 4.76
N GLN A 73 -9.16 8.43 4.04
CA GLN A 73 -9.59 7.04 3.81
C GLN A 73 -8.83 6.03 4.68
N HIS A 74 -7.87 6.50 5.49
CA HIS A 74 -7.22 5.75 6.56
C HIS A 74 -6.38 4.53 6.17
N GLY A 75 -6.12 4.29 4.88
CA GLY A 75 -5.24 3.21 4.46
C GLY A 75 -3.83 3.34 5.04
N GLY A 76 -3.31 4.57 5.08
CA GLY A 76 -2.01 4.84 5.70
C GLY A 76 -1.98 4.53 7.18
N ASP A 77 -3.06 4.83 7.88
CA ASP A 77 -3.16 4.54 9.32
C ASP A 77 -3.08 3.04 9.60
N LEU A 78 -3.72 2.23 8.76
CA LEU A 78 -3.66 0.77 8.87
C LEU A 78 -2.23 0.25 8.68
N VAL A 79 -1.50 0.80 7.72
CA VAL A 79 -0.12 0.39 7.45
C VAL A 79 0.79 0.79 8.60
N ARG A 80 0.67 2.03 9.07
CA ARG A 80 1.50 2.54 10.18
C ARG A 80 1.23 1.78 11.47
N ALA A 81 -0.01 1.36 11.68
CA ALA A 81 -0.38 0.55 12.85
C ALA A 81 0.33 -0.81 12.87
N ARG A 82 0.80 -1.30 11.72
CA ARG A 82 1.59 -2.52 11.62
C ARG A 82 3.07 -2.31 11.89
N GLY A 83 3.47 -1.09 12.21
CA GLY A 83 4.87 -0.77 12.50
C GLY A 83 5.73 -0.59 11.26
N ILE A 84 5.14 -0.43 10.10
CA ILE A 84 5.87 -0.25 8.83
C ILE A 84 6.06 1.24 8.58
N GLN A 85 7.28 1.63 8.21
CA GLN A 85 7.57 3.01 7.84
C GLN A 85 6.87 3.33 6.52
N LEU A 86 6.03 4.35 6.54
CA LEU A 86 5.30 4.83 5.37
C LEU A 86 5.55 6.32 5.21
N GLU A 87 6.09 6.69 4.04
CA GLU A 87 6.33 8.08 3.69
C GLU A 87 5.52 8.43 2.46
N SER A 88 4.77 9.51 2.56
CA SER A 88 3.95 10.02 1.46
C SER A 88 4.46 11.41 1.07
N LEU A 89 4.56 11.67 -0.24
CA LEU A 89 5.00 12.99 -0.73
C LEU A 89 3.92 14.04 -0.47
N ALA A 90 2.65 13.66 -0.59
CA ALA A 90 1.52 14.53 -0.26
C ALA A 90 0.44 13.71 0.44
N ILE A 91 -0.18 14.31 1.45
CA ILE A 91 -1.31 13.70 2.16
C ILE A 91 -2.51 14.63 1.99
N ILE A 92 -3.57 14.12 1.39
CA ILE A 92 -4.82 14.88 1.22
C ILE A 92 -5.65 14.72 2.48
N GLU A 93 -5.94 15.83 3.14
CA GLU A 93 -6.78 15.86 4.34
C GLU A 93 -8.25 15.76 3.99
N SER A 94 -8.66 16.48 2.93
CA SER A 94 -10.04 16.48 2.48
C SER A 94 -10.15 16.84 1.00
N MET A 95 -11.21 16.37 0.38
CA MET A 95 -11.57 16.72 -1.00
C MET A 95 -13.06 17.03 -1.03
N ASP A 96 -13.41 18.15 -1.66
CA ASP A 96 -14.80 18.56 -1.84
C ASP A 96 -15.18 18.42 -3.31
N ALA A 97 -16.07 17.50 -3.62
CA ALA A 97 -16.49 17.22 -4.99
C ALA A 97 -17.29 18.38 -5.60
N ASP A 98 -18.00 19.16 -4.77
CA ASP A 98 -18.84 20.26 -5.25
C ASP A 98 -18.02 21.50 -5.62
N THR A 99 -17.02 21.82 -4.81
CA THR A 99 -16.18 23.01 -5.02
C THR A 99 -14.87 22.70 -5.73
N GLY A 100 -14.46 21.45 -5.76
CA GLY A 100 -13.16 21.03 -6.28
C GLY A 100 -12.00 21.34 -5.35
N GLU A 101 -12.27 21.77 -4.12
CA GLU A 101 -11.23 22.11 -3.17
C GLU A 101 -10.52 20.87 -2.67
N ILE A 102 -9.19 20.92 -2.64
CA ILE A 102 -8.34 19.87 -2.08
C ILE A 102 -7.49 20.50 -0.99
N VAL A 103 -7.58 19.95 0.22
CA VAL A 103 -6.80 20.42 1.36
C VAL A 103 -5.72 19.40 1.67
N PHE A 104 -4.47 19.84 1.69
CA PHE A 104 -3.34 18.99 2.03
C PHE A 104 -3.02 19.06 3.51
N ARG A 105 -2.64 17.92 4.08
CA ARG A 105 -2.19 17.85 5.47
C ARG A 105 -0.76 18.34 5.56
N PRO A 106 -0.46 19.31 6.45
CA PRO A 106 0.92 19.68 6.70
C PRO A 106 1.72 18.49 7.22
N GLN A 107 2.95 18.36 6.74
CA GLN A 107 3.87 17.35 7.21
C GLN A 107 5.09 18.04 7.82
N PRO A 108 5.69 17.44 8.87
CA PRO A 108 6.90 18.01 9.42
C PRO A 108 8.04 17.96 8.40
N PRO A 109 9.00 18.91 8.48
CA PRO A 109 10.14 18.88 7.57
C PRO A 109 10.90 17.57 7.70
N GLN A 110 11.33 17.03 6.57
CA GLN A 110 12.22 15.87 6.53
C GLN A 110 13.65 16.34 6.80
N SER A 111 14.32 15.66 7.68
CA SER A 111 15.71 15.98 8.00
C SER A 111 16.68 14.92 7.52
#